data_4fbfe9d11d98448d57af9f689ae7005b
#
_entry.id   4fbfe9d11d98448d57af9f689ae7005b
#
_cell.length_a   1.000
_cell.length_b   1.000
_cell.length_c   1.000
_cell.angle_alpha   90.00
_cell.angle_beta   90.00
_cell.angle_gamma   90.00
#
_symmetry.space_group_name_H-M   'P 1'
#
loop_
_entity.id
_entity.type
_entity.pdbx_description
1 polymer ?
#
loop_
_entity_poly.entity_id
_entity_poly.type
_entity_poly.pdbx_seq_one_letter_code
_entity_poly.pdbx_strand_id
1 'polypeptide(L)'
;SFEQIILRTPTTMDPHFYSTIEKSAIAEFKDRGSKFLAYSYPVESVDACKKIIAGLKKEHPKAVHFCVAYRIGIEGNLFRASDDGEPAGSAGRPILGQIDSKGLTNVLVVVVRYFGGTLLGVPGLINAYKTATALALQLAPIVQKPIEIKYELNFDYHQMNEVMMIIKQYNCSVAEQAAQLFVQLKIGIPKARLEEALNKFNDLREVKLTLISN
;
A
#
# COMPACT_ATOMS: atom_id res chain seq x y z
N SER A 1 41.39 4.65 -16.39
CA SER A 1 40.07 5.25 -16.26
C SER A 1 39.28 4.50 -15.18
N PHE A 2 39.27 5.02 -13.97
CA PHE A 2 38.49 4.46 -12.86
C PHE A 2 37.05 5.01 -12.96
N GLU A 3 36.11 4.19 -13.33
CA GLU A 3 34.68 4.49 -13.16
C GLU A 3 34.35 4.51 -11.66
N GLN A 4 34.02 5.69 -11.17
CA GLN A 4 33.47 5.85 -9.83
C GLN A 4 32.06 5.23 -9.81
N ILE A 5 31.96 4.08 -9.15
CA ILE A 5 30.65 3.53 -8.71
C ILE A 5 30.11 4.50 -7.66
N ILE A 6 29.20 5.36 -8.06
CA ILE A 6 28.41 6.15 -7.12
C ILE A 6 27.50 5.17 -6.38
N LEU A 7 27.93 4.76 -5.19
CA LEU A 7 27.06 4.14 -4.21
C LEU A 7 25.93 5.14 -3.92
N ARG A 8 24.74 4.89 -4.47
CA ARG A 8 23.54 5.58 -4.02
C ARG A 8 23.35 5.24 -2.54
N THR A 9 23.70 6.18 -1.67
CA THR A 9 23.27 6.17 -0.29
C THR A 9 21.74 5.97 -0.26
N PRO A 10 21.19 5.15 0.65
CA PRO A 10 19.74 5.04 0.77
C PRO A 10 19.20 6.45 0.99
N THR A 11 18.38 6.90 0.06
CA THR A 11 17.67 8.17 0.18
C THR A 11 16.93 8.10 1.51
N THR A 12 17.29 8.96 2.46
CA THR A 12 16.57 9.08 3.72
C THR A 12 15.11 9.32 3.34
N MET A 13 14.24 8.36 3.67
CA MET A 13 12.81 8.48 3.39
C MET A 13 12.32 9.74 4.09
N ASP A 14 11.68 10.63 3.35
CA ASP A 14 11.08 11.83 3.92
C ASP A 14 10.06 11.38 4.98
N PRO A 15 10.19 11.82 6.24
CA PRO A 15 9.31 11.39 7.34
C PRO A 15 7.85 11.84 7.16
N HIS A 16 7.57 12.60 6.12
CA HIS A 16 6.24 13.12 5.79
C HIS A 16 5.52 12.34 4.67
N PHE A 17 6.22 11.39 4.03
CA PHE A 17 5.69 10.61 2.90
C PHE A 17 5.95 9.13 3.09
N TYR A 18 5.10 8.30 2.48
CA TYR A 18 5.32 6.87 2.33
C TYR A 18 5.21 6.46 0.86
N SER A 19 5.90 5.39 0.48
CA SER A 19 5.87 4.85 -0.88
C SER A 19 4.89 3.69 -0.99
N THR A 20 4.09 3.70 -2.04
CA THR A 20 3.13 2.64 -2.39
C THR A 20 3.02 2.51 -3.90
N ILE A 21 2.18 1.59 -4.38
CA ILE A 21 1.81 1.51 -5.80
C ILE A 21 0.50 2.23 -6.04
N GLU A 22 0.37 2.91 -7.19
CA GLU A 22 -0.83 3.65 -7.55
C GLU A 22 -1.92 2.74 -8.11
N LYS A 23 -1.52 1.76 -8.91
CA LYS A 23 -2.41 0.85 -9.63
C LYS A 23 -1.96 -0.59 -9.49
N SER A 24 -2.91 -1.51 -9.66
CA SER A 24 -2.61 -2.93 -9.77
C SER A 24 -1.81 -3.23 -11.04
N ALA A 25 -0.97 -4.26 -10.97
CA ALA A 25 -0.25 -4.79 -12.11
C ALA A 25 -0.19 -6.31 -12.05
N ILE A 26 0.01 -6.92 -13.21
CA ILE A 26 0.10 -8.37 -13.37
C ILE A 26 1.33 -8.67 -14.21
N ALA A 27 2.13 -9.65 -13.77
CA ALA A 27 3.25 -10.15 -14.53
C ALA A 27 3.25 -11.68 -14.54
N GLU A 28 3.77 -12.26 -15.60
CA GLU A 28 3.94 -13.70 -15.74
C GLU A 28 5.43 -14.04 -15.77
N PHE A 29 5.81 -15.07 -15.03
CA PHE A 29 7.12 -15.71 -15.09
C PHE A 29 6.95 -17.21 -15.28
N LYS A 30 7.78 -17.83 -16.12
CA LYS A 30 7.77 -19.27 -16.39
C LYS A 30 9.12 -19.89 -16.09
N ASP A 31 9.11 -21.04 -15.44
CA ASP A 31 10.31 -21.84 -15.20
C ASP A 31 9.95 -23.32 -15.26
N ARG A 32 10.68 -24.08 -16.07
CA ARG A 32 10.55 -25.55 -16.24
C ARG A 32 9.10 -26.02 -16.33
N GLY A 33 8.29 -25.36 -17.14
CA GLY A 33 6.88 -25.66 -17.35
C GLY A 33 5.92 -25.09 -16.30
N SER A 34 6.39 -24.72 -15.11
CA SER A 34 5.56 -24.00 -14.13
C SER A 34 5.33 -22.55 -14.56
N LYS A 35 4.12 -22.06 -14.27
CA LYS A 35 3.71 -20.68 -14.53
C LYS A 35 3.39 -19.98 -13.24
N PHE A 36 3.94 -18.78 -13.06
CA PHE A 36 3.78 -17.91 -11.89
C PHE A 36 3.14 -16.60 -12.36
N LEU A 37 1.90 -16.34 -11.94
CA LEU A 37 1.20 -15.10 -12.20
C LEU A 37 1.26 -14.24 -10.95
N ALA A 38 2.04 -13.17 -10.98
CA ALA A 38 2.16 -12.24 -9.88
C ALA A 38 1.20 -11.06 -10.06
N TYR A 39 0.34 -10.87 -9.08
CA TYR A 39 -0.63 -9.79 -8.99
C TYR A 39 -0.20 -8.83 -7.88
N SER A 40 -0.02 -7.57 -8.18
CA SER A 40 0.21 -6.52 -7.18
C SER A 40 -1.00 -5.61 -7.06
N TYR A 41 -1.42 -5.29 -5.84
CA TYR A 41 -2.58 -4.45 -5.55
C TYR A 41 -2.24 -3.39 -4.50
N PRO A 42 -2.67 -2.13 -4.68
CA PRO A 42 -2.72 -1.19 -3.57
C PRO A 42 -3.83 -1.60 -2.61
N VAL A 43 -3.52 -1.68 -1.32
CA VAL A 43 -4.45 -2.09 -0.26
C VAL A 43 -4.23 -1.27 0.99
N GLU A 44 -5.30 -1.06 1.78
CA GLU A 44 -5.22 -0.29 3.04
C GLU A 44 -5.71 -1.10 4.25
N SER A 45 -6.19 -2.33 4.03
CA SER A 45 -6.68 -3.18 5.11
C SER A 45 -6.48 -4.67 4.82
N VAL A 46 -6.42 -5.46 5.90
CA VAL A 46 -6.36 -6.93 5.83
C VAL A 46 -7.61 -7.51 5.18
N ASP A 47 -8.77 -6.89 5.40
CA ASP A 47 -10.03 -7.37 4.81
C ASP A 47 -10.06 -7.15 3.29
N ALA A 48 -9.47 -6.06 2.78
CA ALA A 48 -9.27 -5.88 1.35
C ALA A 48 -8.38 -6.99 0.78
N CYS A 49 -7.29 -7.34 1.47
CA CYS A 49 -6.42 -8.45 1.07
C CYS A 49 -7.19 -9.78 0.97
N LYS A 50 -7.98 -10.11 1.99
CA LYS A 50 -8.78 -11.35 2.02
C LYS A 50 -9.75 -11.43 0.86
N LYS A 51 -10.45 -10.32 0.53
CA LYS A 51 -11.39 -10.25 -0.59
C LYS A 51 -10.69 -10.47 -1.93
N ILE A 52 -9.54 -9.84 -2.15
CA ILE A 52 -8.74 -9.99 -3.37
C ILE A 52 -8.27 -11.44 -3.52
N ILE A 53 -7.70 -12.03 -2.48
CA ILE A 53 -7.22 -13.42 -2.49
C ILE A 53 -8.37 -14.39 -2.80
N ALA A 54 -9.54 -14.19 -2.18
CA ALA A 54 -10.71 -15.01 -2.42
C ALA A 54 -11.22 -14.88 -3.88
N GLY A 55 -11.14 -13.68 -4.46
CA GLY A 55 -11.44 -13.42 -5.87
C GLY A 55 -10.51 -14.19 -6.80
N LEU A 56 -9.20 -14.09 -6.58
CA LEU A 56 -8.19 -14.80 -7.39
C LEU A 56 -8.33 -16.32 -7.30
N LYS A 57 -8.68 -16.87 -6.14
CA LYS A 57 -8.95 -18.31 -5.98
C LYS A 57 -10.14 -18.78 -6.83
N LYS A 58 -11.16 -17.95 -6.99
CA LYS A 58 -12.29 -18.23 -7.89
C LYS A 58 -11.91 -18.10 -9.37
N GLU A 59 -11.07 -17.12 -9.70
CA GLU A 59 -10.60 -16.87 -11.06
C GLU A 59 -9.64 -17.97 -11.57
N HIS A 60 -8.85 -18.55 -10.64
CA HIS A 60 -7.83 -19.56 -10.96
C HIS A 60 -8.11 -20.92 -10.30
N PRO A 61 -9.22 -21.61 -10.60
CA PRO A 61 -9.62 -22.84 -9.89
C PRO A 61 -8.68 -24.02 -10.13
N LYS A 62 -7.82 -23.96 -11.15
CA LYS A 62 -6.84 -25.01 -11.48
C LYS A 62 -5.43 -24.73 -10.95
N ALA A 63 -5.20 -23.57 -10.33
CA ALA A 63 -3.93 -23.25 -9.74
C ALA A 63 -3.70 -24.06 -8.46
N VAL A 64 -2.44 -24.39 -8.17
CA VAL A 64 -2.08 -25.23 -7.02
C VAL A 64 -1.72 -24.43 -5.78
N HIS A 65 -1.16 -23.22 -5.94
CA HIS A 65 -0.73 -22.39 -4.83
C HIS A 65 -1.07 -20.91 -5.08
N PHE A 66 -1.45 -20.23 -4.01
CA PHE A 66 -1.69 -18.79 -3.95
C PHE A 66 -0.80 -18.18 -2.86
N CYS A 67 0.46 -18.02 -3.18
CA CYS A 67 1.44 -17.50 -2.23
C CYS A 67 1.30 -15.98 -2.11
N VAL A 68 1.36 -15.47 -0.88
CA VAL A 68 0.93 -14.10 -0.58
C VAL A 68 1.95 -13.40 0.30
N ALA A 69 2.17 -12.13 0.05
CA ALA A 69 2.71 -11.22 1.05
C ALA A 69 2.04 -9.86 0.97
N TYR A 70 1.88 -9.22 2.11
CA TYR A 70 1.44 -7.84 2.19
C TYR A 70 2.17 -7.09 3.31
N ARG A 71 2.21 -5.77 3.15
CA ARG A 71 2.61 -4.81 4.17
C ARG A 71 1.59 -3.68 4.18
N ILE A 72 1.06 -3.34 5.35
CA ILE A 72 -0.04 -2.38 5.52
C ILE A 72 0.31 -1.40 6.64
N GLY A 73 -0.20 -0.18 6.51
CA GLY A 73 0.00 0.92 7.44
C GLY A 73 1.23 1.76 7.09
N ILE A 74 1.22 3.00 7.56
CA ILE A 74 2.27 3.99 7.25
C ILE A 74 3.64 3.50 7.72
N GLU A 75 3.70 2.90 8.91
CA GLU A 75 4.93 2.34 9.46
C GLU A 75 5.25 0.93 8.93
N GLY A 76 4.31 0.33 8.16
CA GLY A 76 4.46 -1.00 7.57
C GLY A 76 4.58 -2.14 8.60
N ASN A 77 4.15 -1.92 9.84
CA ASN A 77 4.29 -2.89 10.93
C ASN A 77 3.32 -4.06 10.83
N LEU A 78 2.22 -3.89 10.11
CA LEU A 78 1.27 -4.96 9.83
C LEU A 78 1.65 -5.64 8.53
N PHE A 79 2.22 -6.84 8.63
CA PHE A 79 2.63 -7.61 7.47
C PHE A 79 2.31 -9.09 7.60
N ARG A 80 2.29 -9.78 6.49
CA ARG A 80 2.13 -11.23 6.42
C ARG A 80 2.91 -11.78 5.21
N ALA A 81 3.43 -12.99 5.37
CA ALA A 81 3.95 -13.83 4.30
C ALA A 81 3.35 -15.22 4.43
N SER A 82 2.94 -15.83 3.31
CA SER A 82 2.32 -17.17 3.28
C SER A 82 2.82 -17.96 2.09
N ASP A 83 3.23 -19.17 2.35
CA ASP A 83 3.72 -20.12 1.32
C ASP A 83 2.59 -20.96 0.69
N ASP A 84 1.38 -20.95 1.25
CA ASP A 84 0.17 -21.66 0.76
C ASP A 84 0.45 -23.08 0.26
N GLY A 85 1.18 -23.87 1.07
CA GLY A 85 1.51 -25.27 0.77
C GLY A 85 2.82 -25.47 0.01
N GLU A 86 3.52 -24.44 -0.43
CA GLU A 86 4.91 -24.56 -0.87
C GLU A 86 5.85 -24.85 0.33
N PRO A 87 7.06 -25.36 0.10
CA PRO A 87 8.04 -25.56 1.17
C PRO A 87 8.27 -24.29 1.99
N ALA A 88 8.41 -24.42 3.30
CA ALA A 88 8.52 -23.30 4.22
C ALA A 88 9.59 -22.27 3.80
N GLY A 89 9.18 -21.01 3.69
CA GLY A 89 10.06 -19.89 3.32
C GLY A 89 10.43 -19.81 1.84
N SER A 90 9.89 -20.67 0.99
CA SER A 90 10.24 -20.70 -0.44
C SER A 90 9.42 -19.76 -1.32
N ALA A 91 8.35 -19.19 -0.79
CA ALA A 91 7.41 -18.34 -1.55
C ALA A 91 7.07 -17.02 -0.84
N GLY A 92 6.41 -17.07 0.30
CA GLY A 92 5.92 -15.87 1.00
C GLY A 92 7.04 -14.90 1.39
N ARG A 93 8.15 -15.41 1.93
CA ARG A 93 9.31 -14.57 2.29
C ARG A 93 9.98 -13.93 1.07
N PRO A 94 10.26 -14.64 -0.04
CA PRO A 94 10.73 -14.04 -1.28
C PRO A 94 9.83 -12.93 -1.82
N ILE A 95 8.50 -13.10 -1.73
CA ILE A 95 7.53 -12.08 -2.13
C ILE A 95 7.65 -10.85 -1.23
N LEU A 96 7.60 -11.03 0.10
CA LEU A 96 7.73 -9.94 1.07
C LEU A 96 9.06 -9.19 0.90
N GLY A 97 10.15 -9.92 0.69
CA GLY A 97 11.47 -9.32 0.46
C GLY A 97 11.52 -8.37 -0.74
N GLN A 98 10.72 -8.61 -1.79
CA GLN A 98 10.62 -7.69 -2.93
C GLN A 98 9.84 -6.42 -2.59
N ILE A 99 8.77 -6.52 -1.80
CA ILE A 99 8.04 -5.36 -1.27
C ILE A 99 8.99 -4.50 -0.43
N ASP A 100 9.72 -5.13 0.49
CA ASP A 100 10.65 -4.48 1.41
C ASP A 100 11.82 -3.81 0.68
N SER A 101 12.40 -4.47 -0.32
CA SER A 101 13.52 -3.95 -1.10
C SER A 101 13.20 -2.64 -1.83
N LYS A 102 11.93 -2.38 -2.07
CA LYS A 102 11.42 -1.14 -2.69
C LYS A 102 10.88 -0.13 -1.67
N GLY A 103 10.94 -0.45 -0.38
CA GLY A 103 10.42 0.40 0.69
C GLY A 103 8.92 0.68 0.60
N LEU A 104 8.14 -0.29 0.07
CA LEU A 104 6.71 -0.12 -0.15
C LEU A 104 5.89 -0.53 1.07
N THR A 105 4.79 0.18 1.30
CA THR A 105 3.72 -0.21 2.21
C THR A 105 2.36 -0.01 1.53
N ASN A 106 1.27 -0.50 2.17
CA ASN A 106 -0.07 -0.54 1.59
C ASN A 106 -0.11 -1.29 0.25
N VAL A 107 0.60 -2.42 0.21
CA VAL A 107 0.73 -3.28 -0.97
C VAL A 107 0.48 -4.73 -0.60
N LEU A 108 -0.32 -5.40 -1.43
CA LEU A 108 -0.50 -6.84 -1.47
C LEU A 108 0.11 -7.39 -2.76
N VAL A 109 0.86 -8.48 -2.66
CA VAL A 109 1.25 -9.30 -3.81
C VAL A 109 0.75 -10.72 -3.62
N VAL A 110 0.07 -11.24 -4.64
CA VAL A 110 -0.36 -12.64 -4.71
C VAL A 110 0.30 -13.27 -5.93
N VAL A 111 1.03 -14.36 -5.73
CA VAL A 111 1.60 -15.14 -6.83
C VAL A 111 0.83 -16.45 -6.96
N VAL A 112 0.11 -16.59 -8.06
CA VAL A 112 -0.67 -17.77 -8.43
C VAL A 112 0.22 -18.70 -9.23
N ARG A 113 0.40 -19.95 -8.75
CA ARG A 113 1.24 -20.94 -9.43
C ARG A 113 0.41 -22.04 -10.08
N TYR A 114 0.77 -22.34 -11.32
CA TYR A 114 0.39 -23.55 -12.03
C TYR A 114 1.60 -24.47 -12.14
N PHE A 115 1.47 -25.69 -11.66
CA PHE A 115 2.55 -26.68 -11.69
C PHE A 115 2.79 -27.18 -13.11
N GLY A 116 4.04 -27.27 -13.54
CA GLY A 116 4.45 -27.63 -14.87
C GLY A 116 4.96 -29.08 -15.03
N GLY A 117 4.76 -29.93 -14.02
CA GLY A 117 5.21 -31.31 -14.05
C GLY A 117 6.65 -31.57 -13.60
N THR A 118 7.48 -30.52 -13.47
CA THR A 118 8.87 -30.61 -13.04
C THR A 118 9.05 -29.89 -11.69
N LEU A 119 9.69 -30.56 -10.74
CA LEU A 119 10.05 -29.96 -9.46
C LEU A 119 11.18 -28.93 -9.64
N LEU A 120 10.98 -27.72 -9.09
CA LEU A 120 11.98 -26.66 -9.14
C LEU A 120 13.02 -26.76 -8.01
N GLY A 121 12.67 -27.46 -6.92
CA GLY A 121 13.41 -27.41 -5.67
C GLY A 121 13.25 -26.08 -4.93
N VAL A 122 13.68 -26.02 -3.67
CA VAL A 122 13.56 -24.82 -2.84
C VAL A 122 14.28 -23.61 -3.46
N PRO A 123 15.53 -23.69 -3.93
CA PRO A 123 16.21 -22.55 -4.57
C PRO A 123 15.48 -22.05 -5.83
N GLY A 124 14.97 -22.97 -6.66
CA GLY A 124 14.22 -22.64 -7.86
C GLY A 124 12.89 -21.93 -7.54
N LEU A 125 12.18 -22.38 -6.50
CA LEU A 125 10.95 -21.72 -6.03
C LEU A 125 11.23 -20.32 -5.51
N ILE A 126 12.24 -20.15 -4.66
CA ILE A 126 12.64 -18.84 -4.14
C ILE A 126 12.90 -17.86 -5.31
N ASN A 127 13.69 -18.30 -6.30
CA ASN A 127 13.97 -17.49 -7.47
C ASN A 127 12.72 -17.15 -8.28
N ALA A 128 11.83 -18.13 -8.50
CA ALA A 128 10.61 -17.93 -9.28
C ALA A 128 9.64 -16.94 -8.62
N TYR A 129 9.37 -17.09 -7.32
CA TYR A 129 8.50 -16.19 -6.57
C TYR A 129 9.09 -14.77 -6.47
N LYS A 130 10.40 -14.67 -6.23
CA LYS A 130 11.13 -13.39 -6.23
C LYS A 130 11.04 -12.70 -7.60
N THR A 131 11.32 -13.42 -8.67
CA THR A 131 11.35 -12.87 -10.04
C THR A 131 9.96 -12.43 -10.48
N ALA A 132 8.92 -13.28 -10.31
CA ALA A 132 7.56 -12.93 -10.67
C ALA A 132 7.08 -11.68 -9.93
N THR A 133 7.35 -11.59 -8.62
CA THR A 133 7.01 -10.42 -7.81
C THR A 133 7.75 -9.17 -8.26
N ALA A 134 9.04 -9.26 -8.53
CA ALA A 134 9.85 -8.13 -9.02
C ALA A 134 9.29 -7.57 -10.32
N LEU A 135 8.88 -8.45 -11.26
CA LEU A 135 8.27 -8.05 -12.53
C LEU A 135 6.94 -7.33 -12.32
N ALA A 136 6.05 -7.84 -11.46
CA ALA A 136 4.79 -7.19 -11.18
C ALA A 136 4.98 -5.80 -10.54
N LEU A 137 5.88 -5.69 -9.57
CA LEU A 137 6.20 -4.41 -8.92
C LEU A 137 6.95 -3.44 -9.84
N GLN A 138 7.64 -3.92 -10.87
CA GLN A 138 8.25 -3.09 -11.88
C GLN A 138 7.21 -2.46 -12.83
N LEU A 139 6.13 -3.19 -13.10
CA LEU A 139 5.02 -2.70 -13.93
C LEU A 139 4.06 -1.79 -13.17
N ALA A 140 4.01 -1.89 -11.85
CA ALA A 140 3.18 -1.05 -11.02
C ALA A 140 3.80 0.34 -10.83
N PRO A 141 3.09 1.45 -11.15
CA PRO A 141 3.59 2.78 -10.87
C PRO A 141 3.79 2.99 -9.36
N ILE A 142 5.02 3.30 -8.95
CA ILE A 142 5.33 3.63 -7.57
C ILE A 142 5.13 5.12 -7.37
N VAL A 143 4.39 5.48 -6.31
CA VAL A 143 4.07 6.86 -5.94
C VAL A 143 4.40 7.11 -4.47
N GLN A 144 4.75 8.36 -4.16
CA GLN A 144 4.85 8.84 -2.79
C GLN A 144 3.55 9.54 -2.41
N LYS A 145 2.98 9.13 -1.28
CA LYS A 145 1.77 9.74 -0.71
C LYS A 145 2.11 10.45 0.60
N PRO A 146 1.50 11.62 0.87
CA PRO A 146 1.71 12.29 2.15
C PRO A 146 1.14 11.46 3.29
N ILE A 147 1.85 11.46 4.41
CA ILE A 147 1.32 10.95 5.67
C ILE A 147 0.31 11.96 6.19
N GLU A 148 -0.91 11.54 6.45
CA GLU A 148 -2.00 12.38 6.93
C GLU A 148 -2.38 12.03 8.36
N ILE A 149 -2.64 13.04 9.16
CA ILE A 149 -3.24 12.91 10.48
C ILE A 149 -4.74 13.20 10.34
N LYS A 150 -5.56 12.26 10.81
CA LYS A 150 -7.02 12.32 10.61
C LYS A 150 -7.71 13.10 11.72
N TYR A 151 -8.57 14.02 11.32
CA TYR A 151 -9.39 14.81 12.20
C TYR A 151 -10.86 14.78 11.75
N GLU A 152 -11.74 14.86 12.72
CA GLU A 152 -13.16 15.15 12.52
C GLU A 152 -13.41 16.63 12.80
N LEU A 153 -14.02 17.31 11.84
CA LEU A 153 -14.47 18.70 11.95
C LEU A 153 -15.98 18.71 12.14
N ASN A 154 -16.43 19.45 13.15
CA ASN A 154 -17.86 19.72 13.39
C ASN A 154 -18.06 21.23 13.40
N PHE A 155 -18.94 21.74 12.53
CA PHE A 155 -19.20 23.19 12.36
C PHE A 155 -20.57 23.48 11.77
N ASP A 156 -21.01 24.73 11.88
CA ASP A 156 -22.25 25.16 11.24
C ASP A 156 -22.06 25.40 9.72
N TYR A 157 -23.10 25.13 8.95
CA TYR A 157 -23.06 25.19 7.48
C TYR A 157 -22.59 26.57 6.94
N HIS A 158 -22.88 27.68 7.64
CA HIS A 158 -22.43 28.99 7.21
C HIS A 158 -20.91 29.15 7.15
N GLN A 159 -20.14 28.32 7.86
CA GLN A 159 -18.67 28.30 7.83
C GLN A 159 -18.09 27.40 6.75
N MET A 160 -18.93 26.72 5.96
CA MET A 160 -18.49 25.76 4.93
C MET A 160 -17.43 26.36 4.00
N ASN A 161 -17.64 27.59 3.53
CA ASN A 161 -16.71 28.23 2.59
C ASN A 161 -15.33 28.45 3.21
N GLU A 162 -15.27 28.93 4.46
CA GLU A 162 -14.00 29.18 5.16
C GLU A 162 -13.25 27.87 5.44
N VAL A 163 -13.99 26.85 5.90
CA VAL A 163 -13.44 25.51 6.14
C VAL A 163 -12.89 24.91 4.84
N MET A 164 -13.64 24.96 3.74
CA MET A 164 -13.20 24.45 2.44
C MET A 164 -12.00 25.22 1.86
N MET A 165 -11.88 26.51 2.13
CA MET A 165 -10.69 27.29 1.75
C MET A 165 -9.43 26.78 2.47
N ILE A 166 -9.51 26.51 3.77
CA ILE A 166 -8.40 25.96 4.56
C ILE A 166 -8.05 24.55 4.07
N ILE A 167 -9.04 23.69 3.88
CA ILE A 167 -8.85 22.33 3.34
C ILE A 167 -8.05 22.38 2.03
N LYS A 168 -8.45 23.26 1.10
CA LYS A 168 -7.77 23.44 -0.18
C LYS A 168 -6.36 24.03 -0.02
N GLN A 169 -6.20 25.05 0.81
CA GLN A 169 -4.91 25.73 1.03
C GLN A 169 -3.84 24.77 1.57
N TYR A 170 -4.23 23.86 2.45
CA TYR A 170 -3.31 22.92 3.09
C TYR A 170 -3.30 21.53 2.45
N ASN A 171 -3.99 21.36 1.31
CA ASN A 171 -4.11 20.07 0.59
C ASN A 171 -4.64 18.94 1.49
N CYS A 172 -5.58 19.25 2.37
CA CYS A 172 -6.22 18.23 3.19
C CYS A 172 -7.11 17.33 2.33
N SER A 173 -7.10 16.03 2.60
CA SER A 173 -8.07 15.10 2.00
C SER A 173 -9.40 15.15 2.75
N VAL A 174 -10.50 14.88 2.04
CA VAL A 174 -11.83 14.72 2.65
C VAL A 174 -12.28 13.27 2.45
N ALA A 175 -12.48 12.54 3.54
CA ALA A 175 -12.84 11.13 3.50
C ALA A 175 -14.35 10.91 3.57
N GLU A 176 -15.04 11.62 4.44
CA GLU A 176 -16.49 11.50 4.64
C GLU A 176 -17.09 12.86 4.94
N GLN A 177 -18.32 13.06 4.46
CA GLN A 177 -19.12 14.23 4.75
C GLN A 177 -20.53 13.79 5.15
N ALA A 178 -20.98 14.24 6.30
CA ALA A 178 -22.37 14.17 6.71
C ALA A 178 -22.90 15.60 6.99
N ALA A 179 -24.09 15.89 6.51
CA ALA A 179 -24.73 17.19 6.71
C ALA A 179 -26.15 16.94 7.28
N GLN A 180 -26.36 17.45 8.48
CA GLN A 180 -27.69 17.54 9.13
C GLN A 180 -27.87 18.96 9.62
N LEU A 181 -28.11 19.19 10.89
CA LEU A 181 -28.10 20.53 11.51
C LEU A 181 -26.69 21.13 11.56
N PHE A 182 -25.68 20.27 11.72
CA PHE A 182 -24.26 20.60 11.66
C PHE A 182 -23.58 19.81 10.57
N VAL A 183 -22.50 20.37 10.02
CA VAL A 183 -21.65 19.66 9.07
C VAL A 183 -20.58 18.91 9.84
N GLN A 184 -20.43 17.62 9.50
CA GLN A 184 -19.39 16.75 10.00
C GLN A 184 -18.52 16.30 8.83
N LEU A 185 -17.23 16.64 8.87
CA LEU A 185 -16.24 16.24 7.87
C LEU A 185 -15.15 15.40 8.55
N LYS A 186 -14.78 14.28 7.93
CA LYS A 186 -13.55 13.59 8.25
C LYS A 186 -12.49 13.99 7.24
N ILE A 187 -11.41 14.58 7.72
CA ILE A 187 -10.31 15.09 6.89
C ILE A 187 -9.00 14.44 7.26
N GLY A 188 -8.08 14.34 6.28
CA GLY A 188 -6.68 14.05 6.51
C GLY A 188 -5.84 15.31 6.30
N ILE A 189 -5.11 15.73 7.32
CA ILE A 189 -4.19 16.86 7.24
C ILE A 189 -2.78 16.32 6.98
N PRO A 190 -2.09 16.73 5.89
CA PRO A 190 -0.71 16.34 5.64
C PRO A 190 0.19 16.66 6.84
N LYS A 191 0.94 15.67 7.32
CA LYS A 191 1.80 15.79 8.50
C LYS A 191 2.78 16.96 8.37
N ALA A 192 3.29 17.21 7.15
CA ALA A 192 4.19 18.32 6.86
C ALA A 192 3.57 19.72 7.09
N ARG A 193 2.23 19.83 7.08
CA ARG A 193 1.50 21.09 7.20
C ARG A 193 0.56 21.12 8.42
N LEU A 194 0.71 20.12 9.32
CA LEU A 194 -0.23 19.89 10.42
C LEU A 194 -0.40 21.11 11.32
N GLU A 195 0.70 21.65 11.82
CA GLU A 195 0.68 22.77 12.76
C GLU A 195 0.04 24.02 12.17
N GLU A 196 0.42 24.38 10.94
CA GLU A 196 -0.13 25.53 10.23
C GLU A 196 -1.64 25.37 9.98
N ALA A 197 -2.08 24.19 9.52
CA ALA A 197 -3.47 23.91 9.26
C ALA A 197 -4.32 23.94 10.54
N LEU A 198 -3.82 23.31 11.63
CA LEU A 198 -4.52 23.32 12.91
C LEU A 198 -4.69 24.76 13.45
N ASN A 199 -3.66 25.61 13.35
CA ASN A 199 -3.75 27.01 13.75
C ASN A 199 -4.87 27.73 12.98
N LYS A 200 -4.94 27.51 11.65
CA LYS A 200 -5.99 28.14 10.81
C LYS A 200 -7.40 27.67 11.15
N PHE A 201 -7.59 26.36 11.38
CA PHE A 201 -8.89 25.86 11.82
C PHE A 201 -9.28 26.39 13.23
N ASN A 202 -8.31 26.50 14.15
CA ASN A 202 -8.55 27.03 15.49
C ASN A 202 -8.86 28.54 15.52
N ASP A 203 -8.43 29.28 14.48
CA ASP A 203 -8.81 30.70 14.30
C ASP A 203 -10.31 30.85 13.97
N LEU A 204 -10.95 29.81 13.44
CA LEU A 204 -12.39 29.81 13.18
C LEU A 204 -13.16 29.55 14.49
N ARG A 205 -14.00 30.51 14.85
CA ARG A 205 -14.86 30.40 16.03
C ARG A 205 -15.80 29.27 15.95
N GLU A 206 -16.35 28.49 16.44
CA GLU A 206 -17.40 27.47 16.25
C GLU A 206 -17.02 26.29 15.35
N VAL A 207 -15.76 26.12 14.99
CA VAL A 207 -15.23 24.90 14.35
C VAL A 207 -14.55 24.05 15.41
N LYS A 208 -15.08 22.84 15.61
CA LYS A 208 -14.52 21.88 16.57
C LYS A 208 -13.74 20.82 15.83
N LEU A 209 -12.45 20.67 16.18
CA LEU A 209 -11.59 19.59 15.69
C LEU A 209 -11.46 18.50 16.74
N THR A 210 -11.58 17.26 16.32
CA THR A 210 -11.35 16.09 17.15
C THR A 210 -10.38 15.16 16.44
N LEU A 211 -9.26 14.80 17.09
CA LEU A 211 -8.32 13.83 16.54
C LEU A 211 -8.98 12.46 16.45
N ILE A 212 -8.90 11.83 15.26
CA ILE A 212 -9.34 10.45 15.06
C ILE A 212 -8.15 9.55 15.37
N SER A 213 -8.25 8.77 16.46
CA SER A 213 -7.27 7.71 16.74
C SER A 213 -7.40 6.59 15.72
N ASN A 214 -6.28 6.12 15.19
CA ASN A 214 -6.23 4.97 14.30
C ASN A 214 -6.52 3.67 15.04
#